data_92b827ebf9a57394e6c257d1cc05fa29
#
_entry.id   92b827ebf9a57394e6c257d1cc05fa29
#
_cell.length_a   1.000
_cell.length_b   1.000
_cell.length_c   1.000
_cell.angle_alpha   90.00
_cell.angle_beta   90.00
_cell.angle_gamma   90.00
#
_symmetry.space_group_name_H-M   'P 1'
#
loop_
_entity.id
_entity.type
_entity.pdbx_description
1 polymer ?
#
loop_
_entity_poly.entity_id
_entity_poly.type
_entity_poly.pdbx_seq_one_letter_code
_entity_poly.pdbx_strand_id
1 'polypeptide(L)'
;GYEFAGEHFDDPDTAGAALAALTAYYDSNADAKVIVDMIMKALPEAMDHTGSLGNANADAMVIAGLAAAGYNPEKLRTEGGATIVDGLLSHVNVKTNKFIFSGQDNAMATEQGFRALVAAAKYENAPYNIYDYSKTKVSAGHATGEGEIVTPPEPGEDNKDITVKVSIQSDTDSWLSGKTVTVKEGSAVYHAFAKAIEGTGITQEGAEAGYVKSM
;
A
#
# COMPACT_ATOMS: atom_id res chain seq x y z
N GLY A 1 8.10 -20.77 2.75
CA GLY A 1 9.40 -20.64 2.09
C GLY A 1 9.33 -21.00 0.62
N TYR A 2 10.33 -20.70 -0.12
CA TYR A 2 10.50 -21.08 -1.52
C TYR A 2 11.87 -21.71 -1.74
N GLU A 3 12.02 -22.50 -2.81
CA GLU A 3 13.26 -23.13 -3.19
C GLU A 3 13.88 -22.39 -4.38
N PHE A 4 15.15 -21.99 -4.26
CA PHE A 4 15.89 -21.37 -5.35
C PHE A 4 17.32 -21.93 -5.38
N ALA A 5 17.77 -22.40 -6.52
CA ALA A 5 19.09 -23.00 -6.74
C ALA A 5 19.41 -24.17 -5.77
N GLY A 6 18.38 -24.91 -5.33
CA GLY A 6 18.51 -26.03 -4.39
C GLY A 6 18.62 -25.63 -2.92
N GLU A 7 18.45 -24.36 -2.59
CA GLU A 7 18.38 -23.86 -1.23
C GLU A 7 16.95 -23.45 -0.87
N HIS A 8 16.56 -23.74 0.38
CA HIS A 8 15.26 -23.37 0.91
C HIS A 8 15.35 -22.01 1.62
N PHE A 9 14.44 -21.11 1.29
CA PHE A 9 14.35 -19.78 1.89
C PHE A 9 13.01 -19.61 2.60
N ASP A 10 13.06 -19.23 3.86
CA ASP A 10 11.87 -18.78 4.58
C ASP A 10 11.59 -17.34 4.21
N ASP A 11 10.36 -17.09 3.74
CA ASP A 11 9.94 -15.79 3.24
C ASP A 11 8.55 -15.44 3.79
N PRO A 12 8.53 -14.72 4.93
CA PRO A 12 7.29 -14.28 5.53
C PRO A 12 6.48 -13.32 4.64
N ASP A 13 7.14 -12.51 3.80
CA ASP A 13 6.45 -11.62 2.85
C ASP A 13 5.59 -12.42 1.88
N THR A 14 6.15 -13.47 1.29
CA THR A 14 5.42 -14.40 0.42
C THR A 14 4.32 -15.14 1.18
N ALA A 15 4.55 -15.52 2.43
CA ALA A 15 3.52 -16.17 3.25
C ALA A 15 2.32 -15.25 3.48
N GLY A 16 2.55 -13.96 3.79
CA GLY A 16 1.48 -12.96 3.93
C GLY A 16 0.70 -12.75 2.63
N ALA A 17 1.40 -12.64 1.50
CA ALA A 17 0.76 -12.52 0.19
C ALA A 17 -0.07 -13.78 -0.17
N ALA A 18 0.45 -14.96 0.14
CA ALA A 18 -0.26 -16.22 -0.07
C ALA A 18 -1.53 -16.32 0.77
N LEU A 19 -1.51 -15.90 2.03
CA LEU A 19 -2.72 -15.82 2.86
C LEU A 19 -3.78 -14.93 2.22
N ALA A 20 -3.39 -13.72 1.79
CA ALA A 20 -4.33 -12.78 1.16
C ALA A 20 -4.95 -13.33 -0.13
N ALA A 21 -4.20 -14.11 -0.91
CA ALA A 21 -4.63 -14.64 -2.20
C ALA A 21 -5.40 -15.95 -2.07
N LEU A 22 -4.93 -16.89 -1.23
CA LEU A 22 -5.40 -18.27 -1.23
C LEU A 22 -6.60 -18.50 -0.31
N THR A 23 -6.81 -17.65 0.69
CA THR A 23 -7.90 -17.86 1.66
C THR A 23 -9.28 -17.81 1.00
N ALA A 24 -9.45 -17.05 -0.08
CA ALA A 24 -10.70 -17.06 -0.85
C ALA A 24 -11.02 -18.45 -1.45
N TYR A 25 -10.04 -19.32 -1.58
CA TYR A 25 -10.18 -20.68 -2.13
C TYR A 25 -10.08 -21.77 -1.06
N TYR A 26 -9.99 -21.41 0.23
CA TYR A 26 -9.75 -22.34 1.31
C TYR A 26 -10.73 -23.51 1.36
N ASP A 27 -12.02 -23.24 1.18
CA ASP A 27 -13.06 -24.26 1.24
C ASP A 27 -13.28 -24.99 -0.09
N SER A 28 -12.79 -24.45 -1.20
CA SER A 28 -13.06 -24.97 -2.55
C SER A 28 -11.85 -25.64 -3.22
N ASN A 29 -10.64 -25.47 -2.68
CA ASN A 29 -9.40 -25.99 -3.25
C ASN A 29 -8.53 -26.61 -2.16
N ALA A 30 -8.28 -27.92 -2.26
CA ALA A 30 -7.52 -28.67 -1.27
C ALA A 30 -6.07 -28.21 -1.14
N ASP A 31 -5.42 -27.81 -2.23
CA ASP A 31 -4.03 -27.34 -2.22
C ASP A 31 -3.94 -25.96 -1.54
N ALA A 32 -4.89 -25.08 -1.82
CA ALA A 32 -4.97 -23.76 -1.15
C ALA A 32 -5.14 -23.95 0.37
N LYS A 33 -6.01 -24.86 0.79
CA LYS A 33 -6.21 -25.20 2.20
C LYS A 33 -4.91 -25.69 2.85
N VAL A 34 -4.21 -26.61 2.22
CA VAL A 34 -2.94 -27.16 2.75
C VAL A 34 -1.92 -26.04 2.94
N ILE A 35 -1.77 -25.14 1.95
CA ILE A 35 -0.82 -24.02 2.02
C ILE A 35 -1.17 -23.06 3.15
N VAL A 36 -2.44 -22.67 3.25
CA VAL A 36 -2.92 -21.75 4.32
C VAL A 36 -2.70 -22.37 5.69
N ASP A 37 -3.07 -23.65 5.89
CA ASP A 37 -2.88 -24.36 7.17
C ASP A 37 -1.40 -24.46 7.55
N MET A 38 -0.51 -24.69 6.57
CA MET A 38 0.95 -24.74 6.80
C MET A 38 1.49 -23.37 7.23
N ILE A 39 1.09 -22.29 6.55
CA ILE A 39 1.50 -20.93 6.90
C ILE A 39 1.04 -20.60 8.32
N MET A 40 -0.24 -20.79 8.62
CA MET A 40 -0.82 -20.48 9.93
C MET A 40 -0.13 -21.24 11.08
N LYS A 41 0.33 -22.45 10.81
CA LYS A 41 1.07 -23.25 11.80
C LYS A 41 2.50 -22.73 12.00
N ALA A 42 3.18 -22.28 10.93
CA ALA A 42 4.58 -21.89 10.98
C ALA A 42 4.79 -20.47 11.56
N LEU A 43 3.84 -19.55 11.36
CA LEU A 43 4.00 -18.14 11.74
C LEU A 43 4.36 -17.91 13.22
N PRO A 44 3.70 -18.54 14.22
CA PRO A 44 4.06 -18.31 15.62
C PRO A 44 5.49 -18.73 15.97
N GLU A 45 6.00 -19.78 15.32
CA GLU A 45 7.35 -20.31 15.54
C GLU A 45 8.44 -19.47 14.85
N ALA A 46 8.06 -18.74 13.79
CA ALA A 46 8.96 -17.86 13.04
C ALA A 46 9.15 -16.48 13.69
N MET A 47 8.26 -16.10 14.61
CA MET A 47 8.35 -14.80 15.29
C MET A 47 9.46 -14.77 16.33
N ASP A 48 10.20 -13.68 16.40
CA ASP A 48 11.13 -13.43 17.48
C ASP A 48 10.41 -12.99 18.78
N HIS A 49 11.14 -12.74 19.85
CA HIS A 49 10.60 -12.37 21.16
C HIS A 49 9.85 -11.02 21.16
N THR A 50 10.07 -10.17 20.17
CA THR A 50 9.35 -8.88 19.99
C THR A 50 8.04 -9.04 19.23
N GLY A 51 7.80 -10.20 18.65
CA GLY A 51 6.67 -10.45 17.76
C GLY A 51 6.97 -10.25 16.28
N SER A 52 8.22 -9.88 15.93
CA SER A 52 8.61 -9.62 14.55
C SER A 52 9.03 -10.89 13.80
N LEU A 53 8.81 -10.87 12.49
CA LEU A 53 9.31 -11.86 11.52
C LEU A 53 10.61 -11.39 10.85
N GLY A 54 11.34 -10.46 11.52
CA GLY A 54 12.67 -10.02 11.15
C GLY A 54 12.77 -8.64 10.51
N ASN A 55 11.69 -8.11 9.94
CA ASN A 55 11.67 -6.75 9.40
C ASN A 55 10.25 -6.22 9.20
N ALA A 56 10.12 -4.88 9.08
CA ALA A 56 8.83 -4.21 8.95
C ALA A 56 8.01 -4.65 7.74
N ASN A 57 8.64 -5.01 6.61
CA ASN A 57 7.95 -5.44 5.40
C ASN A 57 7.29 -6.81 5.62
N ALA A 58 8.05 -7.76 6.19
CA ALA A 58 7.57 -9.10 6.52
C ALA A 58 6.37 -9.04 7.48
N ASP A 59 6.51 -8.30 8.58
CA ASP A 59 5.44 -8.11 9.56
C ASP A 59 4.20 -7.49 8.92
N ALA A 60 4.39 -6.45 8.09
CA ALA A 60 3.31 -5.78 7.41
C ALA A 60 2.55 -6.69 6.43
N MET A 61 3.26 -7.47 5.63
CA MET A 61 2.63 -8.39 4.68
C MET A 61 1.84 -9.49 5.38
N VAL A 62 2.37 -10.02 6.49
CA VAL A 62 1.66 -11.04 7.28
C VAL A 62 0.43 -10.45 7.97
N ILE A 63 0.51 -9.27 8.56
CA ILE A 63 -0.66 -8.59 9.16
C ILE A 63 -1.77 -8.40 8.12
N ALA A 64 -1.44 -7.88 6.93
CA ALA A 64 -2.41 -7.69 5.86
C ALA A 64 -2.99 -9.03 5.37
N GLY A 65 -2.17 -10.07 5.26
CA GLY A 65 -2.57 -11.42 4.89
C GLY A 65 -3.51 -12.05 5.91
N LEU A 66 -3.21 -11.95 7.20
CA LEU A 66 -4.07 -12.43 8.29
C LEU A 66 -5.44 -11.74 8.28
N ALA A 67 -5.46 -10.42 8.16
CA ALA A 67 -6.72 -9.66 8.09
C ALA A 67 -7.57 -10.08 6.89
N ALA A 68 -6.95 -10.26 5.72
CA ALA A 68 -7.61 -10.75 4.51
C ALA A 68 -8.16 -12.17 4.68
N ALA A 69 -7.42 -13.02 5.39
CA ALA A 69 -7.80 -14.39 5.70
C ALA A 69 -8.89 -14.52 6.79
N GLY A 70 -9.30 -13.41 7.40
CA GLY A 70 -10.30 -13.41 8.48
C GLY A 70 -9.72 -13.78 9.84
N TYR A 71 -8.40 -13.73 10.00
CA TYR A 71 -7.73 -13.92 11.29
C TYR A 71 -7.37 -12.56 11.89
N ASN A 72 -7.67 -12.40 13.19
CA ASN A 72 -7.29 -11.18 13.89
C ASN A 72 -5.76 -11.12 14.07
N PRO A 73 -5.05 -10.15 13.46
CA PRO A 73 -3.60 -10.06 13.59
C PRO A 73 -3.11 -9.91 15.04
N GLU A 74 -3.88 -9.26 15.91
CA GLU A 74 -3.53 -9.09 17.33
C GLU A 74 -3.56 -10.41 18.13
N LYS A 75 -4.10 -11.47 17.56
CA LYS A 75 -4.11 -12.80 18.19
C LYS A 75 -2.93 -13.68 17.79
N LEU A 76 -2.20 -13.33 16.74
CA LEU A 76 -0.93 -13.98 16.43
C LEU A 76 0.13 -13.50 17.43
N ARG A 77 0.59 -14.39 18.30
CA ARG A 77 1.45 -14.05 19.44
C ARG A 77 2.57 -15.05 19.61
N THR A 78 3.69 -14.54 20.12
CA THR A 78 4.76 -15.37 20.66
C THR A 78 4.33 -16.03 21.98
N GLU A 79 5.10 -17.01 22.48
CA GLU A 79 4.90 -17.57 23.83
C GLU A 79 4.99 -16.48 24.92
N GLY A 80 5.83 -15.44 24.71
CA GLY A 80 5.97 -14.29 25.60
C GLY A 80 4.82 -13.29 25.53
N GLY A 81 3.86 -13.50 24.61
CA GLY A 81 2.65 -12.68 24.48
C GLY A 81 2.78 -11.48 23.54
N ALA A 82 3.97 -11.19 22.99
CA ALA A 82 4.14 -10.14 21.99
C ALA A 82 3.38 -10.50 20.70
N THR A 83 2.64 -9.55 20.15
CA THR A 83 1.85 -9.75 18.92
C THR A 83 2.66 -9.41 17.67
N ILE A 84 2.22 -9.87 16.50
CA ILE A 84 2.80 -9.44 15.22
C ILE A 84 2.66 -7.90 15.00
N VAL A 85 1.65 -7.28 15.60
CA VAL A 85 1.48 -5.82 15.56
C VAL A 85 2.55 -5.14 16.43
N ASP A 86 2.87 -5.70 17.62
CA ASP A 86 3.98 -5.23 18.45
C ASP A 86 5.32 -5.36 17.68
N GLY A 87 5.52 -6.48 16.99
CA GLY A 87 6.66 -6.70 16.10
C GLY A 87 6.80 -5.61 15.06
N LEU A 88 5.76 -5.35 14.29
CA LEU A 88 5.74 -4.26 13.31
C LEU A 88 6.06 -2.91 13.95
N LEU A 89 5.45 -2.58 15.09
CA LEU A 89 5.66 -1.32 15.78
C LEU A 89 7.09 -1.17 16.34
N SER A 90 7.80 -2.28 16.61
CA SER A 90 9.19 -2.25 17.03
C SER A 90 10.14 -1.65 15.99
N HIS A 91 9.73 -1.66 14.72
CA HIS A 91 10.48 -1.07 13.60
C HIS A 91 10.18 0.42 13.36
N VAL A 92 9.41 1.09 14.22
CA VAL A 92 9.12 2.51 14.07
C VAL A 92 10.27 3.36 14.59
N ASN A 93 10.77 4.26 13.75
CA ASN A 93 11.64 5.34 14.18
C ASN A 93 10.80 6.44 14.85
N VAL A 94 10.82 6.49 16.17
CA VAL A 94 10.03 7.43 16.98
C VAL A 94 10.36 8.91 16.73
N LYS A 95 11.51 9.22 16.11
CA LYS A 95 11.89 10.60 15.79
C LYS A 95 11.28 11.07 14.47
N THR A 96 11.11 10.16 13.52
CA THR A 96 10.64 10.48 12.16
C THR A 96 9.23 9.97 11.88
N ASN A 97 8.69 9.10 12.75
CA ASN A 97 7.44 8.36 12.57
C ASN A 97 7.42 7.54 11.27
N LYS A 98 8.57 7.05 10.84
CA LYS A 98 8.73 6.16 9.68
C LYS A 98 9.15 4.77 10.14
N PHE A 99 8.86 3.78 9.30
CA PHE A 99 9.38 2.44 9.51
C PHE A 99 10.80 2.31 8.99
N ILE A 100 11.60 1.53 9.73
CA ILE A 100 13.00 1.27 9.45
C ILE A 100 13.12 -0.04 8.67
N PHE A 101 13.97 -0.05 7.66
CA PHE A 101 14.47 -1.25 7.01
C PHE A 101 15.99 -1.16 6.89
N SER A 102 16.70 -2.21 7.28
CA SER A 102 18.18 -2.23 7.30
C SER A 102 18.80 -1.04 8.06
N GLY A 103 18.19 -0.66 9.19
CA GLY A 103 18.70 0.38 10.09
C GLY A 103 18.42 1.83 9.65
N GLN A 104 17.69 2.04 8.57
CA GLN A 104 17.37 3.38 8.05
C GLN A 104 15.86 3.54 7.77
N ASP A 105 15.38 4.79 7.85
CA ASP A 105 14.03 5.14 7.39
C ASP A 105 13.83 4.69 5.94
N ASN A 106 12.75 3.95 5.70
CA ASN A 106 12.49 3.38 4.38
C ASN A 106 11.06 3.70 3.92
N ALA A 107 10.92 4.22 2.73
CA ALA A 107 9.63 4.66 2.20
C ALA A 107 8.69 3.47 1.94
N MET A 108 9.22 2.34 1.41
CA MET A 108 8.43 1.14 1.16
C MET A 108 7.97 0.51 2.47
N ALA A 109 8.88 0.34 3.45
CA ALA A 109 8.53 -0.18 4.77
C ALA A 109 7.48 0.71 5.46
N THR A 110 7.58 2.03 5.30
CA THR A 110 6.63 2.98 5.87
C THR A 110 5.25 2.84 5.21
N GLU A 111 5.18 2.72 3.90
CA GLU A 111 3.94 2.54 3.16
C GLU A 111 3.28 1.20 3.53
N GLN A 112 4.05 0.10 3.51
CA GLN A 112 3.55 -1.22 3.83
C GLN A 112 3.13 -1.34 5.30
N GLY A 113 3.93 -0.80 6.23
CA GLY A 113 3.61 -0.79 7.65
C GLY A 113 2.34 -0.01 7.94
N PHE A 114 2.16 1.16 7.33
CA PHE A 114 0.93 1.93 7.47
C PHE A 114 -0.28 1.17 6.93
N ARG A 115 -0.16 0.55 5.77
CA ARG A 115 -1.21 -0.28 5.17
C ARG A 115 -1.61 -1.45 6.07
N ALA A 116 -0.63 -2.10 6.69
CA ALA A 116 -0.85 -3.20 7.63
C ALA A 116 -1.60 -2.73 8.89
N LEU A 117 -1.23 -1.59 9.45
CA LEU A 117 -1.95 -1.00 10.60
C LEU A 117 -3.40 -0.65 10.24
N VAL A 118 -3.65 -0.15 9.03
CA VAL A 118 -5.02 0.07 8.54
C VAL A 118 -5.78 -1.26 8.43
N ALA A 119 -5.15 -2.32 7.90
CA ALA A 119 -5.78 -3.62 7.80
C ALA A 119 -6.14 -4.21 9.17
N ALA A 120 -5.23 -4.12 10.14
CA ALA A 120 -5.46 -4.56 11.52
C ALA A 120 -6.59 -3.75 12.19
N ALA A 121 -6.57 -2.41 12.04
CA ALA A 121 -7.59 -1.53 12.61
C ALA A 121 -8.97 -1.70 11.98
N LYS A 122 -9.04 -2.10 10.71
CA LYS A 122 -10.29 -2.34 9.97
C LYS A 122 -10.82 -3.77 10.14
N TYR A 123 -10.04 -4.65 10.77
CA TYR A 123 -10.51 -5.99 11.09
C TYR A 123 -11.51 -5.93 12.25
N GLU A 124 -12.79 -6.11 11.95
CA GLU A 124 -13.90 -6.12 12.91
C GLU A 124 -14.52 -7.52 13.03
N ASN A 125 -13.71 -8.55 13.30
CA ASN A 125 -14.09 -9.98 13.32
C ASN A 125 -14.66 -10.51 12.00
N ALA A 126 -14.29 -9.88 10.88
CA ALA A 126 -14.60 -10.29 9.52
C ALA A 126 -13.39 -10.08 8.63
N PRO A 127 -13.23 -10.88 7.56
CA PRO A 127 -12.14 -10.70 6.61
C PRO A 127 -12.07 -9.27 6.08
N TYR A 128 -10.91 -8.65 6.14
CA TYR A 128 -10.64 -7.35 5.56
C TYR A 128 -9.41 -7.43 4.64
N ASN A 129 -9.67 -7.55 3.35
CA ASN A 129 -8.60 -7.56 2.36
C ASN A 129 -8.38 -6.14 1.84
N ILE A 130 -7.24 -5.53 2.24
CA ILE A 130 -6.85 -4.18 1.81
C ILE A 130 -6.60 -4.08 0.30
N TYR A 131 -6.45 -5.21 -0.39
CA TYR A 131 -6.28 -5.30 -1.84
C TYR A 131 -7.61 -5.58 -2.57
N ASP A 132 -8.72 -5.78 -1.84
CA ASP A 132 -10.04 -5.97 -2.44
C ASP A 132 -10.73 -4.63 -2.68
N TYR A 133 -10.68 -4.16 -3.90
CA TYR A 133 -11.34 -2.95 -4.35
C TYR A 133 -12.74 -3.19 -4.93
N SER A 134 -13.25 -4.41 -4.90
CA SER A 134 -14.54 -4.78 -5.51
C SER A 134 -15.74 -4.01 -4.94
N LYS A 135 -15.65 -3.59 -3.68
CA LYS A 135 -16.67 -2.80 -2.98
C LYS A 135 -16.37 -1.31 -2.94
N THR A 136 -15.21 -0.90 -3.44
CA THR A 136 -14.82 0.50 -3.47
C THR A 136 -15.54 1.16 -4.63
N LYS A 137 -16.36 2.16 -4.37
CA LYS A 137 -16.81 3.06 -5.42
C LYS A 137 -15.59 3.83 -5.89
N VAL A 138 -14.95 3.34 -6.93
CA VAL A 138 -13.89 4.07 -7.61
C VAL A 138 -14.57 5.27 -8.24
N SER A 139 -14.33 6.47 -7.72
CA SER A 139 -14.71 7.69 -8.43
C SER A 139 -13.98 7.66 -9.77
N ALA A 140 -14.71 7.96 -10.84
CA ALA A 140 -14.22 7.98 -12.20
C ALA A 140 -12.83 8.62 -12.29
N GLY A 141 -11.87 7.90 -12.83
CA GLY A 141 -10.47 8.30 -12.92
C GLY A 141 -9.50 7.13 -13.05
N HIS A 142 -9.97 5.89 -12.89
CA HIS A 142 -9.17 4.71 -13.19
C HIS A 142 -9.56 4.17 -14.55
N ALA A 143 -8.67 4.27 -15.52
CA ALA A 143 -8.81 3.59 -16.81
C ALA A 143 -8.78 2.07 -16.57
N THR A 144 -9.96 1.44 -16.58
CA THR A 144 -10.05 0.01 -16.89
C THR A 144 -9.75 -0.10 -18.38
N GLY A 145 -8.73 -0.86 -18.76
CA GLY A 145 -8.27 -0.98 -20.15
C GLY A 145 -9.43 -1.07 -21.14
N GLU A 146 -9.39 -0.24 -22.18
CA GLU A 146 -10.41 0.02 -23.21
C GLU A 146 -11.58 0.96 -22.81
N GLY A 147 -11.51 1.69 -21.69
CA GLY A 147 -12.50 2.70 -21.31
C GLY A 147 -12.05 4.11 -21.72
N GLU A 148 -13.02 4.94 -22.02
CA GLU A 148 -12.88 6.39 -22.20
C GLU A 148 -12.10 7.00 -21.02
N ILE A 149 -11.06 7.78 -21.29
CA ILE A 149 -10.30 8.49 -20.25
C ILE A 149 -11.26 9.50 -19.61
N VAL A 150 -11.68 9.22 -18.39
CA VAL A 150 -12.57 10.13 -17.66
C VAL A 150 -11.69 11.08 -16.85
N THR A 151 -11.66 12.34 -17.24
CA THR A 151 -11.01 13.39 -16.45
C THR A 151 -11.65 13.46 -15.06
N PRO A 152 -10.86 13.71 -13.99
CA PRO A 152 -11.41 13.91 -12.67
C PRO A 152 -12.49 15.01 -12.71
N PRO A 153 -13.62 14.85 -11.99
CA PRO A 153 -14.68 15.84 -11.97
C PRO A 153 -14.13 17.19 -11.50
N GLU A 154 -14.56 18.25 -12.17
CA GLU A 154 -14.26 19.60 -11.72
C GLU A 154 -14.87 19.83 -10.32
N PRO A 155 -14.17 20.51 -9.41
CA PRO A 155 -14.73 20.88 -8.12
C PRO A 155 -15.92 21.86 -8.34
N GLY A 156 -16.85 21.87 -7.39
CA GLY A 156 -18.02 22.76 -7.47
C GLY A 156 -17.61 24.22 -7.63
N GLU A 157 -18.39 24.98 -8.43
CA GLU A 157 -18.11 26.40 -8.70
C GLU A 157 -18.07 27.26 -7.42
N ASP A 158 -18.81 26.85 -6.39
CA ASP A 158 -18.88 27.52 -5.09
C ASP A 158 -17.69 27.26 -4.18
N ASN A 159 -16.77 26.32 -4.55
CA ASN A 159 -15.60 26.04 -3.76
C ASN A 159 -14.62 27.22 -3.77
N LYS A 160 -13.96 27.45 -2.64
CA LYS A 160 -12.99 28.52 -2.46
C LYS A 160 -11.80 28.35 -3.41
N ASP A 161 -11.32 29.47 -3.94
CA ASP A 161 -10.07 29.50 -4.69
C ASP A 161 -8.87 29.31 -3.75
N ILE A 162 -7.99 28.40 -4.11
CA ILE A 162 -6.70 28.17 -3.44
C ILE A 162 -5.56 28.34 -4.43
N THR A 163 -4.43 28.76 -3.92
CA THR A 163 -3.21 28.98 -4.71
C THR A 163 -2.20 27.91 -4.37
N VAL A 164 -1.71 27.19 -5.38
CA VAL A 164 -0.72 26.12 -5.24
C VAL A 164 0.49 26.40 -6.11
N LYS A 165 1.67 25.92 -5.69
CA LYS A 165 2.89 25.96 -6.50
C LYS A 165 3.13 24.60 -7.11
N VAL A 166 3.38 24.57 -8.41
CA VAL A 166 3.66 23.35 -9.18
C VAL A 166 5.09 23.42 -9.69
N SER A 167 5.85 22.35 -9.44
CA SER A 167 7.16 22.12 -10.01
C SER A 167 7.17 20.77 -10.73
N ILE A 168 7.86 20.70 -11.87
CA ILE A 168 8.00 19.50 -12.67
C ILE A 168 9.46 19.30 -12.95
N GLN A 169 10.02 18.19 -12.49
CA GLN A 169 11.42 17.86 -12.61
C GLN A 169 11.64 16.37 -12.81
N SER A 170 12.71 16.01 -13.49
CA SER A 170 13.28 14.67 -13.50
C SER A 170 14.52 14.61 -12.61
N ASP A 171 15.20 13.48 -12.61
CA ASP A 171 16.46 13.31 -11.88
C ASP A 171 17.58 14.27 -12.40
N THR A 172 17.48 14.68 -13.67
CA THR A 172 18.49 15.48 -14.35
C THR A 172 18.02 16.87 -14.75
N ASP A 173 16.73 17.09 -14.92
CA ASP A 173 16.17 18.30 -15.51
C ASP A 173 15.03 18.90 -14.70
N SER A 174 14.91 20.21 -14.71
CA SER A 174 13.78 20.94 -14.15
C SER A 174 13.04 21.65 -15.27
N TRP A 175 11.88 21.14 -15.66
CA TRP A 175 11.07 21.70 -16.76
C TRP A 175 10.17 22.84 -16.33
N LEU A 176 9.74 22.83 -15.05
CA LEU A 176 8.92 23.88 -14.47
C LEU A 176 9.28 24.03 -12.99
N SER A 177 9.62 25.25 -12.56
CA SER A 177 10.01 25.52 -11.19
C SER A 177 9.05 26.51 -10.52
N GLY A 178 8.28 26.01 -9.55
CA GLY A 178 7.48 26.84 -8.65
C GLY A 178 6.42 27.73 -9.31
N LYS A 179 5.85 27.33 -10.46
CA LYS A 179 4.77 28.09 -11.11
C LYS A 179 3.53 28.10 -10.21
N THR A 180 3.07 29.28 -9.88
CA THR A 180 1.88 29.47 -9.05
C THR A 180 0.62 29.41 -9.92
N VAL A 181 -0.33 28.59 -9.52
CA VAL A 181 -1.64 28.48 -10.17
C VAL A 181 -2.77 28.53 -9.14
N THR A 182 -3.92 29.03 -9.56
CA THR A 182 -5.13 29.08 -8.72
C THR A 182 -6.09 27.99 -9.19
N VAL A 183 -6.52 27.14 -8.26
CA VAL A 183 -7.54 26.10 -8.48
C VAL A 183 -8.59 26.17 -7.39
N LYS A 184 -9.70 25.48 -7.57
CA LYS A 184 -10.72 25.38 -6.52
C LYS A 184 -10.28 24.42 -5.43
N GLU A 185 -10.64 24.67 -4.20
CA GLU A 185 -10.49 23.72 -3.08
C GLU A 185 -11.19 22.41 -3.42
N GLY A 186 -10.53 21.28 -3.21
CA GLY A 186 -11.01 19.96 -3.63
C GLY A 186 -10.66 19.58 -5.07
N SER A 187 -9.97 20.44 -5.83
CA SER A 187 -9.44 20.10 -7.15
C SER A 187 -8.46 18.93 -7.07
N ALA A 188 -8.55 18.00 -8.03
CA ALA A 188 -7.52 16.98 -8.21
C ALA A 188 -6.18 17.65 -8.59
N VAL A 189 -5.07 16.95 -8.28
CA VAL A 189 -3.71 17.39 -8.65
C VAL A 189 -3.59 17.63 -10.15
N TYR A 190 -4.29 16.83 -10.95
CA TYR A 190 -4.39 17.01 -12.40
C TYR A 190 -4.77 18.43 -12.82
N HIS A 191 -5.77 19.05 -12.19
CA HIS A 191 -6.21 20.39 -12.55
C HIS A 191 -5.13 21.45 -12.29
N ALA A 192 -4.41 21.34 -11.18
CA ALA A 192 -3.29 22.21 -10.89
C ALA A 192 -2.13 22.01 -11.87
N PHE A 193 -1.84 20.75 -12.18
CA PHE A 193 -0.81 20.37 -13.15
C PHE A 193 -1.14 20.89 -14.55
N ALA A 194 -2.35 20.64 -15.06
CA ALA A 194 -2.80 21.10 -16.38
C ALA A 194 -2.68 22.62 -16.51
N LYS A 195 -3.16 23.37 -15.52
CA LYS A 195 -2.99 24.84 -15.48
C LYS A 195 -1.52 25.27 -15.42
N ALA A 196 -0.68 24.51 -14.75
CA ALA A 196 0.74 24.84 -14.62
C ALA A 196 1.50 24.69 -15.93
N ILE A 197 1.18 23.71 -16.76
CA ILE A 197 1.83 23.51 -18.06
C ILE A 197 1.26 24.37 -19.18
N GLU A 198 0.10 24.97 -18.98
CA GLU A 198 -0.55 25.83 -19.96
C GLU A 198 0.35 26.97 -20.40
N GLY A 199 0.55 27.12 -21.72
CA GLY A 199 1.41 28.14 -22.33
C GLY A 199 2.92 27.91 -22.15
N THR A 200 3.36 26.79 -21.60
CA THR A 200 4.81 26.50 -21.38
C THR A 200 5.45 25.71 -22.54
N GLY A 201 4.67 25.17 -23.45
CA GLY A 201 5.18 24.24 -24.48
C GLY A 201 5.40 22.81 -23.96
N ILE A 202 5.19 22.54 -22.67
CA ILE A 202 5.24 21.20 -22.10
C ILE A 202 3.96 20.48 -22.52
N THR A 203 4.12 19.30 -23.12
CA THR A 203 3.04 18.37 -23.45
C THR A 203 3.11 17.17 -22.51
N GLN A 204 2.01 16.52 -22.28
CA GLN A 204 1.94 15.34 -21.44
C GLN A 204 0.90 14.34 -21.98
N GLU A 205 1.05 13.07 -21.57
CA GLU A 205 0.09 12.01 -21.83
C GLU A 205 -0.18 11.24 -20.53
N GLY A 206 -1.43 11.04 -20.19
CA GLY A 206 -1.88 10.17 -19.10
C GLY A 206 -2.13 10.89 -17.76
N ALA A 207 -1.79 12.16 -17.59
CA ALA A 207 -2.00 12.87 -16.33
C ALA A 207 -3.47 12.90 -15.90
N GLU A 208 -4.38 12.97 -16.85
CA GLU A 208 -5.84 12.90 -16.64
C GLU A 208 -6.29 11.55 -16.06
N ALA A 209 -5.53 10.49 -16.30
CA ALA A 209 -5.76 9.15 -15.73
C ALA A 209 -5.06 8.94 -14.37
N GLY A 210 -4.44 9.99 -13.81
CA GLY A 210 -3.80 9.98 -12.49
C GLY A 210 -2.30 9.64 -12.52
N TYR A 211 -1.70 9.45 -13.69
CA TYR A 211 -0.25 9.28 -13.84
C TYR A 211 0.23 9.82 -15.19
N VAL A 212 1.46 10.30 -15.24
CA VAL A 212 2.08 10.81 -16.48
C VAL A 212 2.86 9.68 -17.14
N LYS A 213 2.50 9.31 -18.37
CA LYS A 213 3.22 8.32 -19.17
C LYS A 213 4.43 8.94 -19.85
N SER A 214 4.26 10.17 -20.37
CA SER A 214 5.30 10.91 -21.09
C SER A 214 5.11 12.40 -20.93
N MET A 215 6.17 13.15 -21.10
CA MET A 215 6.22 14.61 -21.13
C MET A 215 7.09 15.08 -22.28
#